data_b31c138e3ce0012f10305b2868ea774b
#
_entry.id   b31c138e3ce0012f10305b2868ea774b
#
_cell.length_a   1.000
_cell.length_b   1.000
_cell.length_c   1.000
_cell.angle_alpha   90.00
_cell.angle_beta   90.00
_cell.angle_gamma   90.00
#
_symmetry.space_group_name_H-M   'P 1'
#
loop_
_entity.id
_entity.type
_entity.pdbx_description
1 polymer ?
#
loop_
_entity_poly.entity_id
_entity_poly.type
_entity_poly.pdbx_seq_one_letter_code
_entity_poly.pdbx_strand_id
1 'polypeptide(L)'
;VVDEQTIDNQEIDEHLREALSHIEAAINSSIIAGVENPSGQKLIGQKWEAFLGQFFEYARVKGKEQRVNLLGWISFPRIRH
;
A
#
# COMPACT_ATOMS: atom_id res chain seq x y z
N VAL A 1 5.14 -7.10 29.46
CA VAL A 1 5.31 -6.94 28.66
C VAL A 1 4.33 -6.74 27.57
N VAL A 2 3.17 -6.85 27.72
CA VAL A 2 2.30 -6.64 26.83
C VAL A 2 2.11 -5.36 26.23
N ASP A 3 2.45 -4.37 26.89
CA ASP A 3 2.22 -3.06 26.47
C ASP A 3 2.98 -2.64 25.27
N GLU A 4 4.05 -3.27 24.97
CA GLU A 4 4.82 -2.98 23.83
C GLU A 4 4.01 -3.14 22.60
N GLN A 5 3.27 -4.22 22.51
CA GLN A 5 2.50 -4.47 21.35
C GLN A 5 1.39 -3.46 21.18
N THR A 6 0.79 -3.05 22.26
CA THR A 6 -0.30 -2.12 22.21
C THR A 6 0.12 -0.78 21.67
N ILE A 7 1.26 -0.29 22.13
CA ILE A 7 1.75 1.00 21.69
C ILE A 7 2.13 0.97 20.24
N ASP A 8 2.87 -0.06 19.83
CA ASP A 8 3.31 -0.15 18.46
C ASP A 8 2.15 -0.34 17.51
N ASN A 9 1.16 -1.12 17.92
CA ASN A 9 0.02 -1.37 17.07
C ASN A 9 -0.78 -0.12 16.84
N GLN A 10 -0.88 0.74 17.84
CA GLN A 10 -1.62 1.96 17.71
C GLN A 10 -0.99 2.88 16.66
N GLU A 11 0.31 3.00 16.71
CA GLU A 11 1.02 3.82 15.76
C GLU A 11 0.91 3.25 14.36
N ILE A 12 1.01 1.94 14.24
CA ILE A 12 0.86 1.28 12.96
C ILE A 12 -0.54 1.53 12.40
N ASP A 13 -1.55 1.39 13.26
CA ASP A 13 -2.92 1.59 12.83
C ASP A 13 -3.16 2.99 12.32
N GLU A 14 -2.59 3.98 12.97
CA GLU A 14 -2.75 5.35 12.54
C GLU A 14 -2.15 5.59 11.18
N HIS A 15 -0.92 5.09 10.97
CA HIS A 15 -0.27 5.25 9.67
C HIS A 15 -1.01 4.51 8.57
N LEU A 16 -1.49 3.31 8.87
CA LEU A 16 -2.20 2.56 7.86
C LEU A 16 -3.53 3.20 7.51
N ARG A 17 -4.19 3.80 8.50
CA ARG A 17 -5.45 4.48 8.26
C ARG A 17 -5.25 5.69 7.36
N GLU A 18 -4.20 6.46 7.62
CA GLU A 18 -3.90 7.60 6.80
C GLU A 18 -3.49 7.18 5.40
N ALA A 19 -2.70 6.11 5.30
CA ALA A 19 -2.29 5.62 4.00
C ALA A 19 -3.49 5.17 3.19
N LEU A 20 -4.43 4.47 3.84
CA LEU A 20 -5.61 4.01 3.15
C LEU A 20 -6.45 5.19 2.67
N SER A 21 -6.54 6.24 3.47
CA SER A 21 -7.28 7.43 3.09
C SER A 21 -6.68 8.04 1.82
N HIS A 22 -5.37 8.11 1.76
CA HIS A 22 -4.70 8.64 0.57
C HIS A 22 -4.88 7.73 -0.63
N ILE A 23 -4.86 6.42 -0.42
CA ILE A 23 -5.06 5.49 -1.50
C ILE A 23 -6.49 5.58 -2.03
N GLU A 24 -7.46 5.75 -1.14
CA GLU A 24 -8.84 5.93 -1.57
C GLU A 24 -8.99 7.18 -2.44
N ALA A 25 -8.32 8.25 -2.04
CA ALA A 25 -8.36 9.47 -2.83
C ALA A 25 -7.72 9.26 -4.19
N ALA A 26 -6.62 8.51 -4.22
CA ALA A 26 -5.95 8.23 -5.48
C ALA A 26 -6.82 7.36 -6.40
N ILE A 27 -7.54 6.41 -5.82
CA ILE A 27 -8.43 5.57 -6.59
C ILE A 27 -9.54 6.43 -7.20
N ASN A 28 -10.15 7.28 -6.39
CA ASN A 28 -11.21 8.14 -6.88
C ASN A 28 -10.72 9.05 -8.00
N SER A 29 -9.55 9.65 -7.81
CA SER A 29 -8.98 10.50 -8.85
C SER A 29 -8.67 9.72 -10.11
N SER A 30 -8.19 8.49 -9.95
CA SER A 30 -7.86 7.64 -11.10
C SER A 30 -9.12 7.30 -11.90
N ILE A 31 -10.20 7.00 -11.19
CA ILE A 31 -11.44 6.65 -11.86
C ILE A 31 -11.96 7.84 -12.63
N ILE A 32 -12.00 9.01 -12.01
CA ILE A 32 -12.48 10.20 -12.67
C ILE A 32 -11.66 10.51 -13.92
N ALA A 33 -10.34 10.51 -13.76
CA ALA A 33 -9.47 10.81 -14.89
C ALA A 33 -9.59 9.79 -16.00
N GLY A 34 -9.68 8.51 -15.63
CA GLY A 34 -9.77 7.46 -16.63
C GLY A 34 -11.10 7.43 -17.37
N VAL A 35 -12.17 7.83 -16.68
CA VAL A 35 -13.48 7.89 -17.33
C VAL A 35 -13.54 9.09 -18.26
N GLU A 36 -13.02 10.23 -17.82
CA GLU A 36 -13.03 11.42 -18.65
C GLU A 36 -12.08 11.32 -19.83
N ASN A 37 -11.01 10.59 -19.68
CA ASN A 37 -10.04 10.47 -20.75
C ASN A 37 -9.57 9.03 -20.87
N PRO A 38 -10.34 8.19 -21.55
CA PRO A 38 -9.99 6.76 -21.66
C PRO A 38 -8.61 6.50 -22.24
N SER A 39 -8.11 7.39 -23.09
CA SER A 39 -6.79 7.17 -23.66
C SER A 39 -5.70 7.33 -22.62
N GLY A 40 -6.01 7.90 -21.47
CA GLY A 40 -5.03 8.05 -20.41
C GLY A 40 -5.01 6.90 -19.43
N GLN A 41 -5.86 5.91 -19.62
CA GLN A 41 -5.95 4.81 -18.65
C GLN A 41 -4.64 4.03 -18.51
N LYS A 42 -3.94 3.86 -19.61
CA LYS A 42 -2.68 3.15 -19.56
C LYS A 42 -1.65 3.89 -18.71
N LEU A 43 -1.60 5.19 -18.85
CA LEU A 43 -0.68 6.00 -18.06
C LEU A 43 -1.02 5.93 -16.59
N ILE A 44 -2.31 5.96 -16.28
CA ILE A 44 -2.77 5.84 -14.90
C ILE A 44 -2.33 4.49 -14.33
N GLY A 45 -2.50 3.43 -15.11
CA GLY A 45 -2.07 2.11 -14.68
C GLY A 45 -0.57 2.05 -14.43
N GLN A 46 0.21 2.73 -15.26
CA GLN A 46 1.64 2.76 -15.06
C GLN A 46 2.03 3.47 -13.77
N LYS A 47 1.28 4.51 -13.40
CA LYS A 47 1.54 5.19 -12.14
C LYS A 47 1.29 4.28 -10.96
N TRP A 48 0.22 3.49 -11.03
CA TRP A 48 -0.07 2.54 -9.96
C TRP A 48 0.99 1.45 -9.89
N GLU A 49 1.43 1.00 -11.06
CA GLU A 49 2.47 -0.02 -11.14
C GLU A 49 3.75 0.45 -10.47
N ALA A 50 4.13 1.69 -10.77
CA ALA A 50 5.34 2.27 -10.19
C ALA A 50 5.20 2.41 -8.68
N PHE A 51 4.03 2.83 -8.22
CA PHE A 51 3.78 2.99 -6.80
C PHE A 51 3.89 1.65 -6.07
N LEU A 52 3.24 0.62 -6.60
CA LEU A 52 3.29 -0.69 -5.97
C LEU A 52 4.69 -1.27 -5.99
N GLY A 53 5.42 -1.03 -7.07
CA GLY A 53 6.79 -1.49 -7.16
C GLY A 53 7.66 -0.86 -6.09
N GLN A 54 7.50 0.45 -5.88
CA GLN A 54 8.26 1.14 -4.86
C GLN A 54 7.88 0.66 -3.47
N PHE A 55 6.61 0.41 -3.25
CA PHE A 55 6.15 -0.06 -1.96
C PHE A 55 6.78 -1.41 -1.62
N PHE A 56 6.69 -2.36 -2.54
CA PHE A 56 7.24 -3.69 -2.28
C PHE A 56 8.76 -3.65 -2.19
N GLU A 57 9.41 -2.81 -3.00
CA GLU A 57 10.84 -2.72 -2.95
C GLU A 57 11.30 -2.14 -1.61
N TYR A 58 10.62 -1.12 -1.13
CA TYR A 58 10.98 -0.53 0.15
C TYR A 58 10.80 -1.55 1.27
N ALA A 59 9.69 -2.28 1.25
CA ALA A 59 9.42 -3.26 2.30
C ALA A 59 10.49 -4.36 2.27
N ARG A 60 10.89 -4.78 1.08
CA ARG A 60 11.88 -5.84 0.95
C ARG A 60 13.25 -5.39 1.44
N VAL A 61 13.67 -4.21 1.01
CA VAL A 61 14.99 -3.72 1.40
C VAL A 61 15.04 -3.43 2.88
N LYS A 62 13.98 -2.82 3.41
CA LYS A 62 13.94 -2.51 4.83
C LYS A 62 13.94 -3.78 5.68
N GLY A 63 13.21 -4.79 5.23
CA GLY A 63 13.20 -6.05 5.93
C GLY A 63 14.58 -6.67 5.97
N LYS A 64 15.30 -6.56 4.86
CA LYS A 64 16.64 -7.11 4.79
C LYS A 64 17.57 -6.38 5.74
N GLU A 65 17.48 -5.06 5.78
CA GLU A 65 18.31 -4.27 6.68
C GLU A 65 18.07 -4.63 8.13
N GLN A 66 16.81 -4.88 8.48
CA GLN A 66 16.45 -5.18 9.85
C GLN A 66 16.43 -6.68 10.14
N ARG A 67 16.73 -7.49 9.13
CA ARG A 67 16.76 -8.94 9.24
C ARG A 67 15.42 -9.53 9.65
N VAL A 68 14.36 -8.98 9.08
CA VAL A 68 13.02 -9.50 9.31
C VAL A 68 12.35 -9.73 7.97
N ASN A 69 11.38 -10.62 7.95
CA ASN A 69 10.64 -10.90 6.74
C ASN A 69 9.24 -10.33 6.87
N LEU A 70 9.16 -9.01 6.79
CA LEU A 70 7.90 -8.32 6.98
C LEU A 70 6.82 -8.82 6.03
N LEU A 71 7.17 -8.99 4.76
CA LEU A 71 6.18 -9.45 3.80
C LEU A 71 5.68 -10.85 4.12
N GLY A 72 6.51 -11.64 4.78
CA GLY A 72 6.09 -12.96 5.20
C GLY A 72 5.11 -12.95 6.36
N TRP A 73 5.05 -11.84 7.09
CA TRP A 73 4.11 -11.71 8.21
C TRP A 73 2.71 -11.43 7.70
N ILE A 74 2.59 -10.99 6.46
CA ILE A 74 1.33 -10.55 5.91
C ILE A 74 0.62 -11.68 5.21
N SER A 75 -0.64 -11.90 5.60
CA SER A 75 -1.48 -12.85 4.90
C SER A 75 -2.33 -12.07 3.93
N PHE A 76 -2.08 -12.26 2.66
CA PHE A 76 -2.83 -11.52 1.66
C PHE A 76 -4.18 -12.17 1.43
N PRO A 77 -5.23 -11.37 1.42
CA PRO A 77 -6.55 -11.93 1.18
C PRO A 77 -6.64 -12.47 -0.23
N ARG A 78 -7.40 -13.53 -0.39
CA ARG A 78 -7.61 -14.08 -1.71
C ARG A 78 -8.70 -13.31 -2.38
N ILE A 79 -8.48 -13.01 -3.65
CA ILE A 79 -9.46 -12.30 -4.43
C ILE A 79 -10.04 -13.26 -5.43
N ARG A 80 -11.36 -13.36 -5.44
CA ARG A 80 -12.02 -14.23 -6.38
C ARG A 80 -12.86 -13.44 -7.33
N HIS A 81 -12.86 -13.82 -8.56
CA HIS A 81 -13.64 -13.13 -9.56
C HIS A 81 -14.66 -14.07 -10.17
#